data_22254042afcd146ee11271907067badd
#
_entry.id   22254042afcd146ee11271907067badd
#
_cell.length_a   1.000
_cell.length_b   1.000
_cell.length_c   1.000
_cell.angle_alpha   90.00
_cell.angle_beta   90.00
_cell.angle_gamma   90.00
#
_symmetry.space_group_name_H-M   'P 1'
#
loop_
_entity.id
_entity.type
_entity.pdbx_description
1 polymer ?
#
loop_
_entity_poly.entity_id
_entity_poly.type
_entity_poly.pdbx_seq_one_letter_code
_entity_poly.pdbx_strand_id
1 'polypeptide(L)'
;MTAISAPLHVSIVVSSRNRAPELGHFLNHVSRTQCQDGTRWELIFVDNGSTDDTAEVVRRFAATATFPMQYLLEREPGKSRGVNAGIAASRGEVIALTDDDAWVSDTWVKDIFDHFSAHRDSQCIGGRVVRAYPDLADLAIRESMEPESVSLAGFSALTIQLIGCNMAVRRSLLMRIGLFDPNLGPGVPAQAGEDLDFLYRIVAAGHALHYVPEILVHHNHGRRSTQQIRAVRSGYLRGRGAFYAKQLLSRDALVSRWAYWELVDNLRRWLRFQEPAEGAPSAQILAELARGAWAYLVHSRVSVPELLA
;
A
#
# COMPACT_ATOMS: atom_id res chain seq x y z
N MET A 1 -34.49 -17.87 -15.81
CA MET A 1 -34.15 -16.51 -15.41
C MET A 1 -33.06 -16.63 -14.36
N THR A 2 -31.81 -16.51 -14.76
CA THR A 2 -30.67 -16.48 -13.85
C THR A 2 -30.78 -15.22 -13.02
N ALA A 3 -30.97 -15.36 -11.72
CA ALA A 3 -30.95 -14.25 -10.80
C ALA A 3 -29.62 -13.51 -11.00
N ILE A 4 -29.69 -12.28 -11.53
CA ILE A 4 -28.56 -11.37 -11.56
C ILE A 4 -28.19 -11.15 -10.10
N SER A 5 -27.15 -11.85 -9.63
CA SER A 5 -26.64 -11.63 -8.28
C SER A 5 -26.28 -10.15 -8.22
N ALA A 6 -26.91 -9.41 -7.29
CA ALA A 6 -26.61 -8.00 -7.12
C ALA A 6 -25.09 -7.78 -6.96
N PRO A 7 -24.48 -6.69 -7.49
CA PRO A 7 -23.03 -6.52 -7.54
C PRO A 7 -22.39 -6.58 -6.15
N LEU A 8 -21.18 -7.13 -6.07
CA LEU A 8 -20.37 -7.08 -4.86
C LEU A 8 -19.82 -5.65 -4.71
N HIS A 9 -19.95 -5.06 -3.54
CA HIS A 9 -19.60 -3.65 -3.35
C HIS A 9 -18.12 -3.48 -3.04
N VAL A 10 -17.58 -4.25 -2.07
CA VAL A 10 -16.21 -4.10 -1.60
C VAL A 10 -15.47 -5.43 -1.63
N SER A 11 -14.27 -5.45 -2.19
CA SER A 11 -13.33 -6.56 -2.03
C SER A 11 -12.14 -6.10 -1.18
N ILE A 12 -11.96 -6.73 -0.02
CA ILE A 12 -10.76 -6.56 0.79
C ILE A 12 -9.66 -7.41 0.16
N VAL A 13 -8.52 -6.82 -0.15
CA VAL A 13 -7.34 -7.53 -0.66
C VAL A 13 -6.19 -7.35 0.32
N VAL A 14 -5.64 -8.46 0.77
CA VAL A 14 -4.45 -8.51 1.63
C VAL A 14 -3.43 -9.49 1.04
N SER A 15 -2.16 -9.07 1.02
CA SER A 15 -1.04 -9.92 0.64
C SER A 15 -0.15 -10.16 1.86
N SER A 16 0.10 -11.42 2.18
CA SER A 16 0.83 -11.84 3.38
C SER A 16 1.95 -12.81 3.03
N ARG A 17 3.02 -12.81 3.80
CA ARG A 17 4.11 -13.78 3.67
C ARG A 17 4.78 -14.08 5.00
N ASN A 18 4.81 -15.37 5.40
CA ASN A 18 5.44 -15.85 6.62
C ASN A 18 4.95 -15.11 7.88
N ARG A 19 3.62 -15.10 8.09
CA ARG A 19 2.97 -14.38 9.19
C ARG A 19 2.06 -15.25 10.04
N ALA A 20 2.19 -16.57 9.98
CA ALA A 20 1.33 -17.51 10.69
C ALA A 20 1.05 -17.12 12.15
N PRO A 21 2.03 -16.69 12.98
CA PRO A 21 1.79 -16.33 14.38
C PRO A 21 0.90 -15.09 14.57
N GLU A 22 0.98 -14.11 13.64
CA GLU A 22 0.32 -12.80 13.77
C GLU A 22 -1.06 -12.77 13.13
N LEU A 23 -1.35 -13.65 12.15
CA LEU A 23 -2.57 -13.63 11.36
C LEU A 23 -3.86 -13.72 12.19
N GLY A 24 -3.82 -14.37 13.37
CA GLY A 24 -4.98 -14.48 14.23
C GLY A 24 -5.60 -13.13 14.61
N HIS A 25 -4.78 -12.11 14.85
CA HIS A 25 -5.26 -10.76 15.14
C HIS A 25 -5.94 -10.11 13.93
N PHE A 26 -5.29 -10.14 12.76
CA PHE A 26 -5.85 -9.60 11.53
C PHE A 26 -7.19 -10.26 11.17
N LEU A 27 -7.23 -11.59 11.13
CA LEU A 27 -8.42 -12.35 10.75
C LEU A 27 -9.59 -12.10 11.74
N ASN A 28 -9.29 -11.98 13.04
CA ASN A 28 -10.29 -11.65 14.04
C ASN A 28 -10.88 -10.24 13.83
N HIS A 29 -10.05 -9.23 13.50
CA HIS A 29 -10.55 -7.89 13.21
C HIS A 29 -11.42 -7.86 11.95
N VAL A 30 -10.98 -8.51 10.87
CA VAL A 30 -11.79 -8.61 9.65
C VAL A 30 -13.11 -9.32 9.89
N SER A 31 -13.13 -10.37 10.73
CA SER A 31 -14.36 -11.13 11.03
C SER A 31 -15.41 -10.32 11.81
N ARG A 32 -14.99 -9.27 12.50
CA ARG A 32 -15.87 -8.38 13.27
C ARG A 32 -16.40 -7.21 12.46
N THR A 33 -15.95 -7.08 11.20
CA THR A 33 -16.37 -6.00 10.33
C THR A 33 -17.90 -5.99 10.15
N GLN A 34 -18.50 -4.88 10.54
CA GLN A 34 -19.94 -4.65 10.41
C GLN A 34 -20.25 -4.08 9.04
N CYS A 35 -21.39 -4.46 8.49
CA CYS A 35 -21.91 -3.91 7.27
C CYS A 35 -23.38 -3.55 7.44
N GLN A 36 -23.86 -2.56 6.67
CA GLN A 36 -25.29 -2.29 6.61
C GLN A 36 -26.00 -3.43 5.88
N ASP A 37 -27.29 -3.59 6.16
CA ASP A 37 -28.12 -4.54 5.43
C ASP A 37 -28.02 -4.27 3.92
N GLY A 38 -27.69 -5.32 3.17
CA GLY A 38 -27.51 -5.25 1.72
C GLY A 38 -26.10 -4.91 1.24
N THR A 39 -25.15 -4.48 2.09
CA THR A 39 -23.74 -4.34 1.70
C THR A 39 -23.10 -5.71 1.58
N ARG A 40 -22.53 -6.00 0.41
CA ARG A 40 -21.85 -7.26 0.14
C ARG A 40 -20.37 -7.03 -0.07
N TRP A 41 -19.57 -7.78 0.66
CA TRP A 41 -18.12 -7.72 0.58
C TRP A 41 -17.49 -9.11 0.60
N GLU A 42 -16.23 -9.19 0.22
CA GLU A 42 -15.44 -10.42 0.24
C GLU A 42 -14.03 -10.12 0.74
N LEU A 43 -13.34 -11.15 1.24
CA LEU A 43 -11.92 -11.12 1.56
C LEU A 43 -11.15 -11.98 0.56
N ILE A 44 -10.19 -11.38 -0.12
CA ILE A 44 -9.19 -12.07 -0.94
C ILE A 44 -7.88 -12.07 -0.17
N PHE A 45 -7.52 -13.21 0.38
CA PHE A 45 -6.26 -13.41 1.07
C PHE A 45 -5.24 -14.02 0.12
N VAL A 46 -4.14 -13.32 -0.13
CA VAL A 46 -3.08 -13.77 -1.01
C VAL A 46 -1.86 -14.15 -0.18
N ASP A 47 -1.54 -15.42 -0.15
CA ASP A 47 -0.29 -15.95 0.38
C ASP A 47 0.81 -15.75 -0.66
N ASN A 48 1.75 -14.86 -0.40
CA ASN A 48 2.83 -14.54 -1.31
C ASN A 48 4.05 -15.47 -1.12
N GLY A 49 3.81 -16.76 -1.26
CA GLY A 49 4.83 -17.81 -1.20
C GLY A 49 5.39 -18.00 0.21
N SER A 50 4.52 -18.13 1.22
CA SER A 50 4.94 -18.48 2.57
C SER A 50 5.54 -19.87 2.65
N THR A 51 6.46 -20.05 3.59
CA THR A 51 7.14 -21.31 3.93
C THR A 51 6.83 -21.79 5.34
N ASP A 52 6.05 -21.00 6.09
CA ASP A 52 5.52 -21.31 7.41
C ASP A 52 4.07 -21.81 7.34
N ASP A 53 3.41 -21.90 8.47
CA ASP A 53 2.02 -22.39 8.59
C ASP A 53 0.94 -21.39 8.15
N THR A 54 1.31 -20.26 7.48
CA THR A 54 0.38 -19.23 7.01
C THR A 54 -0.81 -19.83 6.24
N ALA A 55 -0.54 -20.71 5.28
CA ALA A 55 -1.58 -21.34 4.46
C ALA A 55 -2.57 -22.17 5.31
N GLU A 56 -2.08 -22.89 6.31
CA GLU A 56 -2.90 -23.71 7.20
C GLU A 56 -3.79 -22.84 8.09
N VAL A 57 -3.22 -21.79 8.68
CA VAL A 57 -3.96 -20.83 9.52
C VAL A 57 -5.12 -20.22 8.74
N VAL A 58 -4.86 -19.74 7.51
CA VAL A 58 -5.87 -19.11 6.67
C VAL A 58 -6.96 -20.09 6.22
N ARG A 59 -6.61 -21.30 5.80
CA ARG A 59 -7.61 -22.32 5.40
C ARG A 59 -8.50 -22.74 6.58
N ARG A 60 -7.92 -22.88 7.75
CA ARG A 60 -8.69 -23.21 8.97
C ARG A 60 -9.68 -22.09 9.30
N PHE A 61 -9.26 -20.85 9.21
CA PHE A 61 -10.14 -19.71 9.41
C PHE A 61 -11.25 -19.65 8.34
N ALA A 62 -10.91 -19.83 7.07
CA ALA A 62 -11.85 -19.78 5.95
C ALA A 62 -12.97 -20.84 6.08
N ALA A 63 -12.68 -22.00 6.69
CA ALA A 63 -13.67 -23.04 6.94
C ALA A 63 -14.77 -22.62 7.93
N THR A 64 -14.54 -21.61 8.75
CA THR A 64 -15.48 -21.09 9.77
C THR A 64 -15.95 -19.65 9.48
N ALA A 65 -15.42 -19.02 8.44
CA ALA A 65 -15.78 -17.64 8.08
C ALA A 65 -17.26 -17.56 7.67
N THR A 66 -17.96 -16.53 8.16
CA THR A 66 -19.39 -16.27 7.87
C THR A 66 -19.58 -15.35 6.67
N PHE A 67 -18.49 -14.97 5.98
CA PHE A 67 -18.46 -14.10 4.82
C PHE A 67 -17.67 -14.75 3.67
N PRO A 68 -17.87 -14.32 2.42
CA PRO A 68 -17.13 -14.83 1.28
C PRO A 68 -15.63 -14.57 1.45
N MET A 69 -14.85 -15.64 1.42
CA MET A 69 -13.39 -15.56 1.51
C MET A 69 -12.75 -16.45 0.46
N GLN A 70 -11.69 -15.93 -0.17
CA GLN A 70 -10.87 -16.67 -1.12
C GLN A 70 -9.40 -16.65 -0.67
N TYR A 71 -8.77 -17.83 -0.66
CA TYR A 71 -7.33 -18.00 -0.49
C TYR A 71 -6.68 -18.16 -1.86
N LEU A 72 -5.62 -17.39 -2.14
CA LEU A 72 -4.80 -17.48 -3.34
C LEU A 72 -3.34 -17.70 -2.96
N LEU A 73 -2.62 -18.47 -3.77
CA LEU A 73 -1.18 -18.62 -3.67
C LEU A 73 -0.49 -17.89 -4.83
N GLU A 74 0.24 -16.82 -4.53
CA GLU A 74 1.16 -16.17 -5.45
C GLU A 74 2.59 -16.65 -5.13
N ARG A 75 3.19 -17.38 -6.06
CA ARG A 75 4.48 -18.04 -5.82
C ARG A 75 5.67 -17.10 -5.96
N GLU A 76 5.56 -16.09 -6.82
CA GLU A 76 6.62 -15.11 -7.01
C GLU A 76 6.61 -14.08 -5.88
N PRO A 77 7.75 -13.88 -5.18
CA PRO A 77 7.80 -12.92 -4.08
C PRO A 77 7.60 -11.48 -4.56
N GLY A 78 6.94 -10.69 -3.71
CA GLY A 78 6.70 -9.27 -3.93
C GLY A 78 5.28 -8.87 -3.54
N LYS A 79 5.14 -7.93 -2.58
CA LYS A 79 3.84 -7.45 -2.10
C LYS A 79 2.95 -6.98 -3.27
N SER A 80 3.52 -6.22 -4.21
CA SER A 80 2.80 -5.73 -5.38
C SER A 80 2.25 -6.86 -6.26
N ARG A 81 2.97 -7.98 -6.41
CA ARG A 81 2.49 -9.16 -7.15
C ARG A 81 1.30 -9.80 -6.44
N GLY A 82 1.42 -10.01 -5.14
CA GLY A 82 0.33 -10.54 -4.32
C GLY A 82 -0.90 -9.65 -4.36
N VAL A 83 -0.75 -8.34 -4.18
CA VAL A 83 -1.85 -7.38 -4.28
C VAL A 83 -2.50 -7.42 -5.67
N ASN A 84 -1.71 -7.45 -6.73
CA ASN A 84 -2.22 -7.54 -8.11
C ASN A 84 -3.00 -8.84 -8.35
N ALA A 85 -2.50 -9.97 -7.87
CA ALA A 85 -3.20 -11.26 -7.95
C ALA A 85 -4.55 -11.18 -7.20
N GLY A 86 -4.58 -10.57 -6.02
CA GLY A 86 -5.80 -10.35 -5.26
C GLY A 86 -6.80 -9.44 -5.98
N ILE A 87 -6.33 -8.33 -6.57
CA ILE A 87 -7.17 -7.43 -7.37
C ILE A 87 -7.76 -8.16 -8.58
N ALA A 88 -6.97 -8.97 -9.28
CA ALA A 88 -7.43 -9.74 -10.43
C ALA A 88 -8.51 -10.75 -10.08
N ALA A 89 -8.45 -11.38 -8.90
CA ALA A 89 -9.44 -12.35 -8.42
C ALA A 89 -10.68 -11.69 -7.78
N SER A 90 -10.58 -10.43 -7.38
CA SER A 90 -11.65 -9.71 -6.69
C SER A 90 -12.80 -9.32 -7.63
N ARG A 91 -14.01 -9.13 -7.07
CA ARG A 91 -15.25 -8.85 -7.84
C ARG A 91 -15.91 -7.54 -7.44
N GLY A 92 -15.50 -6.93 -6.32
CA GLY A 92 -16.07 -5.68 -5.82
C GLY A 92 -15.85 -4.49 -6.76
N GLU A 93 -16.76 -3.53 -6.73
CA GLU A 93 -16.60 -2.24 -7.41
C GLU A 93 -15.54 -1.36 -6.77
N VAL A 94 -15.32 -1.56 -5.47
CA VAL A 94 -14.30 -0.93 -4.65
C VAL A 94 -13.32 -2.00 -4.18
N ILE A 95 -12.04 -1.73 -4.35
CA ILE A 95 -10.93 -2.54 -3.82
C ILE A 95 -10.41 -1.85 -2.57
N ALA A 96 -10.55 -2.50 -1.43
CA ALA A 96 -10.02 -2.04 -0.16
C ALA A 96 -8.71 -2.78 0.15
N LEU A 97 -7.63 -2.04 0.29
CA LEU A 97 -6.28 -2.56 0.51
C LEU A 97 -5.91 -2.42 1.98
N THR A 98 -5.39 -3.48 2.55
CA THR A 98 -4.86 -3.47 3.91
C THR A 98 -3.68 -4.45 4.02
N ASP A 99 -2.94 -4.39 5.13
CA ASP A 99 -1.82 -5.28 5.40
C ASP A 99 -2.20 -6.29 6.51
N ASP A 100 -1.49 -7.41 6.59
CA ASP A 100 -1.73 -8.48 7.56
C ASP A 100 -1.36 -8.11 9.01
N ASP A 101 -0.71 -6.95 9.21
CA ASP A 101 -0.39 -6.34 10.49
C ASP A 101 -1.22 -5.05 10.76
N ALA A 102 -2.23 -4.81 9.95
CA ALA A 102 -3.12 -3.67 10.03
C ALA A 102 -4.53 -4.14 10.47
N TRP A 103 -4.94 -3.78 11.68
CA TRP A 103 -6.19 -4.20 12.29
C TRP A 103 -7.28 -3.19 12.00
N VAL A 104 -8.16 -3.54 11.09
CA VAL A 104 -9.27 -2.69 10.66
C VAL A 104 -10.30 -2.50 11.79
N SER A 105 -10.93 -1.32 11.85
CA SER A 105 -12.05 -1.07 12.77
C SER A 105 -13.28 -1.90 12.40
N ASP A 106 -14.17 -2.11 13.36
CA ASP A 106 -15.40 -2.89 13.14
C ASP A 106 -16.31 -2.25 12.06
N THR A 107 -16.19 -0.94 11.81
CA THR A 107 -16.97 -0.19 10.79
C THR A 107 -16.23 0.04 9.47
N TRP A 108 -15.00 -0.45 9.33
CA TRP A 108 -14.08 -0.12 8.23
C TRP A 108 -14.69 -0.32 6.84
N VAL A 109 -15.31 -1.47 6.58
CA VAL A 109 -15.95 -1.76 5.28
C VAL A 109 -17.20 -0.89 5.07
N LYS A 110 -17.97 -0.70 6.14
CA LYS A 110 -19.14 0.20 6.11
C LYS A 110 -18.75 1.62 5.74
N ASP A 111 -17.74 2.17 6.41
CA ASP A 111 -17.31 3.55 6.21
C ASP A 111 -16.72 3.76 4.79
N ILE A 112 -15.99 2.77 4.26
CA ILE A 112 -15.55 2.75 2.87
C ILE A 112 -16.75 2.76 1.91
N PHE A 113 -17.71 1.86 2.13
CA PHE A 113 -18.90 1.75 1.28
C PHE A 113 -19.72 3.03 1.31
N ASP A 114 -19.96 3.60 2.48
CA ASP A 114 -20.74 4.84 2.65
C ASP A 114 -20.06 6.01 1.95
N HIS A 115 -18.74 6.16 2.09
CA HIS A 115 -18.02 7.21 1.40
C HIS A 115 -18.19 7.13 -0.12
N PHE A 116 -17.94 5.96 -0.73
CA PHE A 116 -18.06 5.80 -2.17
C PHE A 116 -19.51 5.87 -2.68
N SER A 117 -20.47 5.57 -1.83
CA SER A 117 -21.90 5.71 -2.15
C SER A 117 -22.33 7.18 -2.17
N ALA A 118 -21.85 7.97 -1.21
CA ALA A 118 -22.13 9.40 -1.09
C ALA A 118 -21.34 10.26 -2.09
N HIS A 119 -20.10 9.84 -2.43
CA HIS A 119 -19.16 10.61 -3.26
C HIS A 119 -18.81 9.83 -4.53
N ARG A 120 -19.70 9.88 -5.52
CA ARG A 120 -19.57 9.08 -6.75
C ARG A 120 -18.33 9.43 -7.56
N ASP A 121 -17.84 10.66 -7.47
CA ASP A 121 -16.62 11.13 -8.17
C ASP A 121 -15.33 10.74 -7.47
N SER A 122 -15.38 10.35 -6.19
CA SER A 122 -14.23 9.87 -5.45
C SER A 122 -13.68 8.60 -6.07
N GLN A 123 -12.39 8.58 -6.39
CA GLN A 123 -11.72 7.47 -7.05
C GLN A 123 -10.79 6.71 -6.11
N CYS A 124 -10.14 7.42 -5.19
CA CYS A 124 -9.20 6.86 -4.22
C CYS A 124 -9.34 7.57 -2.89
N ILE A 125 -9.42 6.78 -1.83
CA ILE A 125 -9.48 7.27 -0.44
C ILE A 125 -8.45 6.54 0.40
N GLY A 126 -8.00 7.18 1.45
CA GLY A 126 -7.28 6.56 2.55
C GLY A 126 -7.81 7.07 3.86
N GLY A 127 -7.54 6.36 4.93
CA GLY A 127 -8.07 6.66 6.24
C GLY A 127 -7.01 6.86 7.31
N ARG A 128 -7.49 6.99 8.54
CA ARG A 128 -6.66 7.15 9.72
C ARG A 128 -5.86 5.89 9.99
N VAL A 129 -4.55 6.06 10.21
CA VAL A 129 -3.66 4.99 10.65
C VAL A 129 -3.05 5.38 11.98
N VAL A 130 -3.27 4.57 13.01
CA VAL A 130 -2.73 4.77 14.34
C VAL A 130 -1.96 3.54 14.80
N ARG A 131 -1.08 3.70 15.77
CA ARG A 131 -0.37 2.58 16.37
C ARG A 131 -1.32 1.65 17.12
N ALA A 132 -1.21 0.35 16.89
CA ALA A 132 -2.01 -0.66 17.61
C ALA A 132 -1.70 -0.68 19.12
N TYR A 133 -0.45 -0.33 19.49
CA TYR A 133 0.01 -0.23 20.88
C TYR A 133 0.61 1.14 21.12
N PRO A 134 -0.17 2.15 21.55
CA PRO A 134 0.30 3.53 21.75
C PRO A 134 1.46 3.65 22.75
N ASP A 135 1.45 2.81 23.77
CA ASP A 135 2.45 2.83 24.86
C ASP A 135 3.80 2.19 24.47
N LEU A 136 3.84 1.49 23.34
CA LEU A 136 5.09 0.92 22.84
C LEU A 136 5.75 1.93 21.89
N ALA A 137 7.05 2.16 22.13
CA ALA A 137 7.87 3.02 21.26
C ALA A 137 8.11 2.37 19.89
N ASP A 138 7.05 2.22 19.10
CA ASP A 138 7.13 1.77 17.71
C ASP A 138 7.29 2.99 16.80
N LEU A 139 8.55 3.42 16.65
CA LEU A 139 8.93 4.59 15.85
C LEU A 139 8.92 4.30 14.33
N ALA A 140 8.58 3.09 13.92
CA ALA A 140 8.58 2.69 12.51
C ALA A 140 7.22 2.93 11.84
N ILE A 141 6.15 3.11 12.63
CA ILE A 141 4.82 3.36 12.10
C ILE A 141 4.69 4.82 11.70
N ARG A 142 4.32 5.02 10.45
CA ARG A 142 3.83 6.31 9.98
C ARG A 142 2.36 6.40 10.37
N GLU A 143 2.02 7.38 11.17
CA GLU A 143 0.64 7.65 11.56
C GLU A 143 0.03 8.70 10.63
N SER A 144 -1.25 8.57 10.33
CA SER A 144 -2.04 9.56 9.63
C SER A 144 -3.22 9.91 10.53
N MET A 145 -3.18 11.08 11.13
CA MET A 145 -4.07 11.47 12.23
C MET A 145 -4.76 12.83 12.00
N GLU A 146 -4.92 13.23 10.74
CA GLU A 146 -5.66 14.44 10.45
C GLU A 146 -7.06 14.36 11.06
N PRO A 147 -7.53 15.41 11.78
CA PRO A 147 -8.81 15.35 12.48
C PRO A 147 -10.01 15.42 11.56
N GLU A 148 -9.84 15.99 10.36
CA GLU A 148 -10.92 16.26 9.41
C GLU A 148 -10.64 15.60 8.07
N SER A 149 -11.73 15.41 7.31
CA SER A 149 -11.62 14.92 5.93
C SER A 149 -10.94 15.96 5.04
N VAL A 150 -9.96 15.51 4.26
CA VAL A 150 -9.20 16.35 3.34
C VAL A 150 -9.32 15.80 1.92
N SER A 151 -9.59 16.67 0.96
CA SER A 151 -9.57 16.33 -0.46
C SER A 151 -8.62 17.26 -1.20
N LEU A 152 -7.58 16.71 -1.80
CA LEU A 152 -6.61 17.47 -2.57
C LEU A 152 -6.48 16.90 -3.99
N ALA A 153 -6.33 17.81 -4.95
CA ALA A 153 -6.05 17.49 -6.34
C ALA A 153 -4.67 18.02 -6.77
N GLY A 154 -4.19 17.54 -7.90
CA GLY A 154 -2.85 17.87 -8.37
C GLY A 154 -1.75 17.35 -7.44
N PHE A 155 -0.52 17.75 -7.66
CA PHE A 155 0.62 17.17 -6.94
C PHE A 155 0.68 17.54 -5.45
N SER A 156 -0.05 18.58 -5.01
CA SER A 156 -0.25 18.86 -3.58
C SER A 156 -0.98 17.71 -2.86
N ALA A 157 -1.77 16.91 -3.57
CA ALA A 157 -2.44 15.74 -3.00
C ALA A 157 -1.47 14.71 -2.42
N LEU A 158 -0.23 14.65 -2.91
CA LEU A 158 0.80 13.76 -2.36
C LEU A 158 1.29 14.19 -0.96
N THR A 159 0.95 15.40 -0.51
CA THR A 159 1.17 15.83 0.89
C THR A 159 0.19 15.15 1.84
N ILE A 160 -1.01 14.75 1.37
CA ILE A 160 -1.88 13.85 2.11
C ILE A 160 -1.17 12.51 2.19
N GLN A 161 -0.78 12.16 3.39
CA GLN A 161 -0.02 10.94 3.61
C GLN A 161 -0.96 9.72 3.65
N LEU A 162 -1.57 9.37 2.51
CA LEU A 162 -2.27 8.10 2.42
C LEU A 162 -1.27 6.96 2.57
N ILE A 163 -1.65 5.95 3.36
CA ILE A 163 -0.80 4.81 3.69
C ILE A 163 -1.46 3.56 3.12
N GLY A 164 -0.70 2.76 2.39
CA GLY A 164 -1.21 1.61 1.64
C GLY A 164 -1.93 0.55 2.47
N CYS A 165 -1.65 0.47 3.77
CA CYS A 165 -2.37 -0.44 4.66
C CYS A 165 -3.80 0.03 5.03
N ASN A 166 -4.20 1.24 4.58
CA ASN A 166 -5.55 1.78 4.79
C ASN A 166 -5.98 2.62 3.58
N MET A 167 -6.20 1.97 2.46
CA MET A 167 -6.54 2.62 1.19
C MET A 167 -7.68 1.87 0.50
N ALA A 168 -8.59 2.61 -0.13
CA ALA A 168 -9.58 2.01 -1.00
C ALA A 168 -9.68 2.76 -2.34
N VAL A 169 -9.92 2.02 -3.42
CA VAL A 169 -9.88 2.54 -4.79
C VAL A 169 -11.00 1.94 -5.62
N ARG A 170 -11.62 2.73 -6.50
CA ARG A 170 -12.57 2.18 -7.48
C ARG A 170 -11.85 1.27 -8.47
N ARG A 171 -12.44 0.11 -8.74
CA ARG A 171 -11.95 -0.82 -9.78
C ARG A 171 -11.78 -0.14 -11.13
N SER A 172 -12.72 0.74 -11.51
CA SER A 172 -12.66 1.49 -12.76
C SER A 172 -11.41 2.37 -12.89
N LEU A 173 -10.87 2.87 -11.78
CA LEU A 173 -9.63 3.61 -11.78
C LEU A 173 -8.44 2.69 -12.07
N LEU A 174 -8.36 1.52 -11.42
CA LEU A 174 -7.30 0.53 -11.66
C LEU A 174 -7.21 0.12 -13.14
N MET A 175 -8.37 -0.03 -13.79
CA MET A 175 -8.42 -0.36 -15.22
C MET A 175 -7.85 0.76 -16.11
N ARG A 176 -7.85 2.00 -15.63
CA ARG A 176 -7.34 3.16 -16.39
C ARG A 176 -5.86 3.45 -16.13
N ILE A 177 -5.43 3.39 -14.88
CA ILE A 177 -4.06 3.74 -14.48
C ILE A 177 -3.13 2.55 -14.35
N GLY A 178 -3.66 1.32 -14.46
CA GLY A 178 -2.93 0.08 -14.25
C GLY A 178 -2.77 -0.30 -12.78
N LEU A 179 -2.27 -1.50 -12.55
CA LEU A 179 -2.06 -2.12 -11.24
C LEU A 179 -0.75 -1.61 -10.58
N PHE A 180 -0.38 -2.21 -9.46
CA PHE A 180 0.89 -1.92 -8.79
C PHE A 180 2.07 -2.45 -9.61
N ASP A 181 3.18 -1.69 -9.62
CA ASP A 181 4.40 -2.11 -10.31
C ASP A 181 5.05 -3.28 -9.56
N PRO A 182 5.20 -4.47 -10.18
CA PRO A 182 5.78 -5.65 -9.52
C PRO A 182 7.26 -5.51 -9.18
N ASN A 183 7.95 -4.49 -9.69
CA ASN A 183 9.35 -4.18 -9.37
C ASN A 183 9.50 -3.25 -8.15
N LEU A 184 8.39 -2.77 -7.59
CA LEU A 184 8.34 -1.92 -6.40
C LEU A 184 7.68 -2.66 -5.23
N GLY A 185 8.08 -2.29 -4.00
CA GLY A 185 7.45 -2.79 -2.79
C GLY A 185 8.29 -3.79 -1.99
N PRO A 186 7.80 -4.22 -0.82
CA PRO A 186 8.41 -5.28 -0.03
C PRO A 186 8.53 -6.60 -0.80
N GLY A 187 9.62 -7.33 -0.56
CA GLY A 187 9.88 -8.63 -1.19
C GLY A 187 10.60 -8.56 -2.54
N VAL A 188 10.87 -7.36 -3.06
CA VAL A 188 11.71 -7.12 -4.25
C VAL A 188 12.88 -6.21 -3.91
N PRO A 189 13.92 -6.08 -4.76
CA PRO A 189 15.12 -5.30 -4.45
C PRO A 189 14.89 -3.82 -4.15
N ALA A 190 13.82 -3.20 -4.68
CA ALA A 190 13.42 -1.84 -4.37
C ALA A 190 12.95 -1.66 -2.91
N GLN A 191 12.41 -2.71 -2.29
CA GLN A 191 11.96 -2.82 -0.89
C GLN A 191 10.76 -1.95 -0.48
N ALA A 192 10.40 -0.95 -1.26
CA ALA A 192 9.27 -0.03 -1.03
C ALA A 192 8.96 0.75 -2.34
N GLY A 193 8.09 1.76 -2.24
CA GLY A 193 7.81 2.71 -3.34
C GLY A 193 6.57 2.36 -4.15
N GLU A 194 5.92 1.24 -3.89
CA GLU A 194 4.70 0.80 -4.56
C GLU A 194 3.53 1.76 -4.35
N ASP A 195 3.33 2.19 -3.10
CA ASP A 195 2.26 3.12 -2.73
C ASP A 195 2.52 4.52 -3.32
N LEU A 196 3.77 4.99 -3.22
CA LEU A 196 4.17 6.29 -3.77
C LEU A 196 3.94 6.33 -5.29
N ASP A 197 4.36 5.29 -6.01
CA ASP A 197 4.14 5.19 -7.47
C ASP A 197 2.64 5.14 -7.79
N PHE A 198 1.88 4.36 -7.04
CA PHE A 198 0.45 4.22 -7.28
C PHE A 198 -0.30 5.53 -7.06
N LEU A 199 -0.08 6.20 -5.92
CA LEU A 199 -0.67 7.49 -5.62
C LEU A 199 -0.23 8.58 -6.61
N TYR A 200 1.04 8.57 -7.01
CA TYR A 200 1.55 9.48 -8.04
C TYR A 200 0.79 9.32 -9.36
N ARG A 201 0.59 8.08 -9.82
CA ARG A 201 -0.15 7.81 -11.07
C ARG A 201 -1.61 8.24 -11.00
N ILE A 202 -2.27 8.11 -9.85
CA ILE A 202 -3.63 8.61 -9.62
C ILE A 202 -3.68 10.14 -9.82
N VAL A 203 -2.76 10.84 -9.17
CA VAL A 203 -2.67 12.31 -9.24
C VAL A 203 -2.28 12.79 -10.63
N ALA A 204 -1.32 12.13 -11.27
CA ALA A 204 -0.90 12.43 -12.65
C ALA A 204 -2.03 12.20 -13.67
N ALA A 205 -2.95 11.29 -13.39
CA ALA A 205 -4.17 11.07 -14.18
C ALA A 205 -5.28 12.11 -13.90
N GLY A 206 -5.03 13.12 -13.06
CA GLY A 206 -5.95 14.22 -12.76
C GLY A 206 -6.97 13.91 -11.66
N HIS A 207 -6.81 12.82 -10.92
CA HIS A 207 -7.72 12.47 -9.83
C HIS A 207 -7.27 13.05 -8.49
N ALA A 208 -8.24 13.43 -7.66
CA ALA A 208 -8.00 13.83 -6.28
C ALA A 208 -7.74 12.60 -5.38
N LEU A 209 -6.99 12.81 -4.32
CA LEU A 209 -6.88 11.91 -3.18
C LEU A 209 -7.74 12.44 -2.04
N HIS A 210 -8.45 11.56 -1.36
CA HIS A 210 -9.30 11.90 -0.24
C HIS A 210 -8.83 11.19 1.02
N TYR A 211 -8.67 11.92 2.09
CA TYR A 211 -8.45 11.38 3.42
C TYR A 211 -9.76 11.41 4.20
N VAL A 212 -10.14 10.30 4.80
CA VAL A 212 -11.41 10.08 5.52
C VAL A 212 -11.09 9.50 6.90
N PRO A 213 -11.09 10.32 7.97
CA PRO A 213 -10.60 9.91 9.29
C PRO A 213 -11.44 8.82 9.98
N GLU A 214 -12.69 8.62 9.56
CA GLU A 214 -13.58 7.56 10.04
C GLU A 214 -13.08 6.17 9.65
N ILE A 215 -12.41 6.05 8.51
CA ILE A 215 -11.81 4.80 8.03
C ILE A 215 -10.55 4.53 8.82
N LEU A 216 -10.67 3.78 9.92
CA LEU A 216 -9.61 3.61 10.91
C LEU A 216 -8.95 2.23 10.82
N VAL A 217 -7.61 2.24 10.89
CA VAL A 217 -6.77 1.05 11.02
C VAL A 217 -5.78 1.23 12.16
N HIS A 218 -5.64 0.19 12.98
CA HIS A 218 -4.60 0.07 14.01
C HIS A 218 -3.43 -0.74 13.45
N HIS A 219 -2.29 -0.12 13.22
CA HIS A 219 -1.14 -0.77 12.58
C HIS A 219 -0.16 -1.31 13.63
N ASN A 220 0.14 -2.61 13.55
CA ASN A 220 1.11 -3.30 14.39
C ASN A 220 2.33 -3.72 13.57
N HIS A 221 3.21 -2.80 13.30
CA HIS A 221 4.41 -3.04 12.49
C HIS A 221 5.39 -4.06 13.11
N GLY A 222 5.35 -4.23 14.43
CA GLY A 222 6.17 -5.18 15.16
C GLY A 222 7.68 -4.86 15.24
N ARG A 223 8.12 -3.73 14.67
CA ARG A 223 9.54 -3.33 14.61
C ARG A 223 9.88 -2.38 15.74
N ARG A 224 10.59 -2.87 16.74
CA ARG A 224 10.86 -2.16 18.00
C ARG A 224 12.32 -1.83 18.24
N SER A 225 13.26 -2.48 17.53
CA SER A 225 14.68 -2.18 17.68
C SER A 225 15.14 -1.05 16.75
N THR A 226 16.10 -0.25 17.21
CA THR A 226 16.72 0.80 16.38
C THR A 226 17.28 0.26 15.06
N GLN A 227 17.79 -0.98 15.06
CA GLN A 227 18.29 -1.63 13.86
C GLN A 227 17.14 -1.91 12.86
N GLN A 228 16.00 -2.43 13.33
CA GLN A 228 14.83 -2.67 12.50
C GLN A 228 14.28 -1.35 11.90
N ILE A 229 14.22 -0.29 12.73
CA ILE A 229 13.75 1.03 12.28
C ILE A 229 14.68 1.61 11.20
N ARG A 230 16.01 1.49 11.39
CA ARG A 230 16.97 1.93 10.38
C ARG A 230 16.83 1.14 9.07
N ALA A 231 16.62 -0.18 9.15
CA ALA A 231 16.39 -1.02 7.97
C ALA A 231 15.15 -0.60 7.18
N VAL A 232 14.05 -0.30 7.88
CA VAL A 232 12.80 0.21 7.26
C VAL A 232 13.04 1.54 6.55
N ARG A 233 13.70 2.50 7.24
CA ARG A 233 14.02 3.81 6.65
C ARG A 233 14.91 3.67 5.41
N SER A 234 15.93 2.80 5.45
CA SER A 234 16.74 2.48 4.27
C SER A 234 15.90 1.88 3.13
N GLY A 235 14.94 1.00 3.46
CA GLY A 235 13.99 0.46 2.49
C GLY A 235 13.16 1.55 1.82
N TYR A 236 12.62 2.51 2.58
CA TYR A 236 11.87 3.63 2.01
C TYR A 236 12.71 4.52 1.10
N LEU A 237 13.97 4.79 1.46
CA LEU A 237 14.90 5.52 0.61
C LEU A 237 15.18 4.76 -0.71
N ARG A 238 15.37 3.44 -0.64
CA ARG A 238 15.51 2.60 -1.85
C ARG A 238 14.26 2.64 -2.71
N GLY A 239 13.07 2.48 -2.13
CA GLY A 239 11.81 2.59 -2.84
C GLY A 239 11.66 3.96 -3.55
N ARG A 240 12.04 5.06 -2.89
CA ARG A 240 12.03 6.39 -3.49
C ARG A 240 13.03 6.51 -4.65
N GLY A 241 14.23 5.97 -4.51
CA GLY A 241 15.21 5.90 -5.58
C GLY A 241 14.71 5.08 -6.79
N ALA A 242 14.06 3.96 -6.54
CA ALA A 242 13.43 3.13 -7.56
C ALA A 242 12.29 3.86 -8.28
N PHE A 243 11.42 4.55 -7.53
CA PHE A 243 10.38 5.43 -8.08
C PHE A 243 10.98 6.52 -8.98
N TYR A 244 12.04 7.20 -8.55
CA TYR A 244 12.71 8.19 -9.38
C TYR A 244 13.25 7.59 -10.69
N ALA A 245 13.90 6.43 -10.62
CA ALA A 245 14.39 5.74 -11.82
C ALA A 245 13.27 5.40 -12.80
N LYS A 246 12.14 4.88 -12.30
CA LYS A 246 10.94 4.60 -13.09
C LYS A 246 10.43 5.84 -13.82
N GLN A 247 10.26 6.94 -13.11
CA GLN A 247 9.71 8.16 -13.68
C GLN A 247 10.69 8.87 -14.63
N LEU A 248 12.01 8.76 -14.37
CA LEU A 248 13.04 9.21 -15.30
C LEU A 248 12.99 8.45 -16.64
N LEU A 249 12.80 7.11 -16.60
CA LEU A 249 12.59 6.30 -17.80
C LEU A 249 11.34 6.73 -18.57
N SER A 250 10.29 7.13 -17.87
CA SER A 250 9.04 7.64 -18.43
C SER A 250 9.16 9.12 -18.89
N ARG A 251 10.33 9.75 -18.72
CA ARG A 251 10.60 11.17 -19.06
C ARG A 251 9.70 12.14 -18.31
N ASP A 252 9.29 11.81 -17.10
CA ASP A 252 8.49 12.69 -16.25
C ASP A 252 9.31 13.88 -15.77
N ALA A 253 8.99 15.07 -16.27
CA ALA A 253 9.76 16.28 -16.00
C ALA A 253 9.61 16.75 -14.55
N LEU A 254 8.44 16.51 -13.92
CA LEU A 254 8.19 16.94 -12.55
C LEU A 254 9.00 16.08 -11.56
N VAL A 255 8.92 14.77 -11.69
CA VAL A 255 9.67 13.86 -10.82
C VAL A 255 11.17 13.98 -11.07
N SER A 256 11.59 14.21 -12.33
CA SER A 256 13.00 14.49 -12.67
C SER A 256 13.51 15.71 -11.90
N ARG A 257 12.69 16.77 -11.80
CA ARG A 257 13.03 17.98 -11.03
C ARG A 257 13.08 17.71 -9.53
N TRP A 258 12.16 16.90 -8.99
CA TRP A 258 12.20 16.49 -7.57
C TRP A 258 13.46 15.69 -7.24
N ALA A 259 13.76 14.69 -8.07
CA ALA A 259 14.95 13.86 -7.90
C ALA A 259 16.24 14.74 -7.95
N TYR A 260 16.31 15.65 -8.91
CA TYR A 260 17.44 16.59 -9.02
C TYR A 260 17.62 17.45 -7.76
N TRP A 261 16.55 18.08 -7.27
CA TRP A 261 16.65 18.94 -6.09
C TRP A 261 16.96 18.17 -4.82
N GLU A 262 16.41 16.97 -4.65
CA GLU A 262 16.75 16.11 -3.52
C GLU A 262 18.23 15.69 -3.55
N LEU A 263 18.72 15.29 -4.70
CA LEU A 263 20.13 14.91 -4.87
C LEU A 263 21.06 16.12 -4.61
N VAL A 264 20.75 17.27 -5.15
CA VAL A 264 21.54 18.50 -4.96
C VAL A 264 21.54 18.95 -3.50
N ASP A 265 20.39 18.92 -2.81
CA ASP A 265 20.29 19.31 -1.40
C ASP A 265 21.11 18.35 -0.50
N ASN A 266 20.94 17.04 -0.67
CA ASN A 266 21.72 16.07 0.08
C ASN A 266 23.22 16.14 -0.20
N LEU A 267 23.61 16.39 -1.45
CA LEU A 267 25.04 16.59 -1.81
C LEU A 267 25.59 17.85 -1.13
N ARG A 268 24.87 18.97 -1.15
CA ARG A 268 25.28 20.21 -0.49
C ARG A 268 25.42 20.03 1.02
N ARG A 269 24.47 19.36 1.68
CA ARG A 269 24.53 19.06 3.10
C ARG A 269 25.74 18.19 3.43
N TRP A 270 25.97 17.13 2.67
CA TRP A 270 27.12 16.26 2.84
C TRP A 270 28.45 17.03 2.74
N LEU A 271 28.60 17.83 1.71
CA LEU A 271 29.83 18.64 1.51
C LEU A 271 30.04 19.70 2.59
N ARG A 272 28.97 20.17 3.24
CA ARG A 272 29.04 21.19 4.29
C ARG A 272 29.02 20.61 5.71
N PHE A 273 29.02 19.28 5.85
CA PHE A 273 28.90 18.57 7.14
C PHE A 273 27.66 19.02 7.95
N GLN A 274 26.53 19.32 7.29
CA GLN A 274 25.29 19.72 7.92
C GLN A 274 24.44 18.51 8.28
N GLU A 275 23.73 18.60 9.42
CA GLU A 275 22.75 17.57 9.82
C GLU A 275 21.66 17.42 8.77
N PRO A 276 21.26 16.19 8.43
CA PRO A 276 20.23 15.93 7.43
C PRO A 276 18.83 16.18 7.98
N ALA A 277 17.90 16.58 7.12
CA ALA A 277 16.50 16.79 7.46
C ALA A 277 15.75 15.51 7.85
N GLU A 278 16.22 14.32 7.44
CA GLU A 278 15.47 13.05 7.55
C GLU A 278 16.07 12.06 8.58
N GLY A 279 16.90 12.50 9.50
CA GLY A 279 17.45 11.65 10.57
C GLY A 279 18.40 10.52 10.10
N ALA A 280 18.93 10.62 8.89
CA ALA A 280 19.97 9.75 8.36
C ALA A 280 21.07 10.61 7.69
N PRO A 281 22.36 10.24 7.78
CA PRO A 281 23.45 10.98 7.13
C PRO A 281 23.20 11.14 5.62
N SER A 282 23.46 12.34 5.06
CA SER A 282 23.22 12.63 3.64
C SER A 282 23.92 11.64 2.70
N ALA A 283 25.12 11.17 3.06
CA ALA A 283 25.80 10.12 2.31
C ALA A 283 25.02 8.79 2.28
N GLN A 284 24.37 8.42 3.38
CA GLN A 284 23.50 7.23 3.44
C GLN A 284 22.25 7.44 2.58
N ILE A 285 21.60 8.60 2.64
CA ILE A 285 20.44 8.93 1.80
C ILE A 285 20.81 8.76 0.33
N LEU A 286 21.89 9.41 -0.12
CA LEU A 286 22.36 9.32 -1.51
C LEU A 286 22.66 7.86 -1.93
N ALA A 287 23.33 7.10 -1.06
CA ALA A 287 23.66 5.71 -1.33
C ALA A 287 22.41 4.83 -1.47
N GLU A 288 21.40 5.00 -0.60
CA GLU A 288 20.16 4.21 -0.67
C GLU A 288 19.29 4.60 -1.87
N LEU A 289 19.20 5.89 -2.22
CA LEU A 289 18.53 6.34 -3.45
C LEU A 289 19.19 5.73 -4.68
N ALA A 290 20.53 5.74 -4.76
CA ALA A 290 21.29 5.15 -5.87
C ALA A 290 21.08 3.62 -5.96
N ARG A 291 21.09 2.91 -4.82
CA ARG A 291 20.81 1.46 -4.76
C ARG A 291 19.41 1.13 -5.28
N GLY A 292 18.42 1.92 -4.87
CA GLY A 292 17.04 1.74 -5.32
C GLY A 292 16.87 1.99 -6.82
N ALA A 293 17.45 3.08 -7.31
CA ALA A 293 17.45 3.40 -8.74
C ALA A 293 18.11 2.29 -9.56
N TRP A 294 19.27 1.81 -9.13
CA TRP A 294 19.97 0.70 -9.78
C TRP A 294 19.15 -0.60 -9.76
N ALA A 295 18.56 -0.93 -8.60
CA ALA A 295 17.73 -2.12 -8.46
C ALA A 295 16.56 -2.09 -9.46
N TYR A 296 15.88 -0.95 -9.60
CA TYR A 296 14.80 -0.80 -10.58
C TYR A 296 15.31 -0.95 -12.02
N LEU A 297 16.38 -0.26 -12.40
CA LEU A 297 16.94 -0.30 -13.75
C LEU A 297 17.38 -1.69 -14.18
N VAL A 298 17.91 -2.49 -13.27
CA VAL A 298 18.35 -3.86 -13.57
C VAL A 298 17.16 -4.80 -13.72
N HIS A 299 16.17 -4.72 -12.81
CA HIS A 299 15.04 -5.66 -12.80
C HIS A 299 13.94 -5.32 -13.80
N SER A 300 13.70 -4.03 -14.08
CA SER A 300 12.69 -3.61 -15.07
C SER A 300 13.05 -3.98 -16.51
N ARG A 301 14.34 -4.13 -16.82
CA ARG A 301 14.80 -4.58 -18.16
C ARG A 301 14.44 -6.03 -18.46
N VAL A 302 14.13 -6.83 -17.46
CA VAL A 302 13.71 -8.23 -17.63
C VAL A 302 12.23 -8.33 -17.99
N SER A 303 11.44 -7.27 -17.73
CA SER A 303 9.98 -7.24 -17.91
C SER A 303 9.48 -6.38 -19.10
N VAL A 304 10.39 -5.84 -19.91
CA VAL A 304 10.06 -4.91 -21.03
C VAL A 304 9.40 -5.54 -22.28
N PRO A 305 9.39 -6.86 -22.53
CA PRO A 305 8.76 -7.39 -23.74
C PRO A 305 7.23 -7.23 -23.82
N GLU A 306 6.52 -6.98 -22.71
CA GLU A 306 5.04 -6.93 -22.69
C GLU A 306 4.43 -5.51 -22.73
N LEU A 307 5.24 -4.45 -22.69
CA LEU A 307 4.75 -3.07 -22.72
C LEU A 307 4.72 -2.45 -24.13
N LEU A 308 5.07 -3.21 -25.16
CA LEU A 308 5.11 -2.77 -26.57
C LEU A 308 4.27 -3.65 -27.51
N ALA A 309 3.34 -4.44 -26.96
CA ALA A 309 2.38 -5.23 -27.76
C ALA A 309 0.97 -4.64 -27.69
#